data_1f52aaa392874af4d90781732b7ec334
#
_entry.id   1f52aaa392874af4d90781732b7ec334
#
_cell.length_a   1.000
_cell.length_b   1.000
_cell.length_c   1.000
_cell.angle_alpha   90.00
_cell.angle_beta   90.00
_cell.angle_gamma   90.00
#
_symmetry.space_group_name_H-M   'P 1'
#
loop_
_entity.id
_entity.type
_entity.pdbx_description
1 polymer ?
#
loop_
_entity_poly.entity_id
_entity_poly.type
_entity_poly.pdbx_seq_one_letter_code
_entity_poly.pdbx_strand_id
1 'polypeptide(L)'
;DMVNSLTQAVQFGLRDKQVNGKDFAIVVPLYSRLMAQGAGENVKGIFGSTNWHWSLQDEGSKAFVKSFGQKYGFPPSQAAHTCYCQALLYADACQRAGTFMPSGVGKALEGFEFDGLGNGPTEYRAEDHQCFKDVLVVKGKDNPSSKFDLLEVVEVTPRSQVEYPASMLGGELGPYNNGG
;
A
#
# COMPACT_ATOMS: atom_id res chain seq x y z
N ASP A 1 14.96 9.62 -0.06
CA ASP A 1 15.90 8.70 0.57
C ASP A 1 16.02 7.39 -0.21
N MET A 2 14.94 6.59 -0.38
CA MET A 2 15.00 5.30 -1.09
C MET A 2 15.60 5.41 -2.49
N VAL A 3 15.20 6.40 -3.29
CA VAL A 3 15.71 6.63 -4.65
C VAL A 3 17.24 6.81 -4.64
N ASN A 4 17.75 7.63 -3.74
CA ASN A 4 19.19 7.88 -3.64
C ASN A 4 19.93 6.62 -3.15
N SER A 5 19.40 5.92 -2.14
CA SER A 5 20.00 4.67 -1.64
C SER A 5 20.03 3.59 -2.72
N LEU A 6 18.95 3.42 -3.48
CA LEU A 6 18.91 2.45 -4.58
C LEU A 6 19.89 2.84 -5.70
N THR A 7 19.94 4.11 -6.06
CA THR A 7 20.88 4.61 -7.08
C THR A 7 22.33 4.32 -6.66
N GLN A 8 22.68 4.60 -5.40
CA GLN A 8 24.00 4.30 -4.88
C GLN A 8 24.30 2.79 -4.85
N ALA A 9 23.34 1.97 -4.40
CA ALA A 9 23.50 0.52 -4.38
C ALA A 9 23.80 -0.04 -5.78
N VAL A 10 23.09 0.46 -6.81
CA VAL A 10 23.33 0.08 -8.21
C VAL A 10 24.70 0.58 -8.69
N GLN A 11 25.07 1.82 -8.38
CA GLN A 11 26.38 2.41 -8.76
C GLN A 11 27.56 1.65 -8.12
N PHE A 12 27.39 1.15 -6.89
CA PHE A 12 28.38 0.29 -6.22
C PHE A 12 28.36 -1.18 -6.69
N GLY A 13 27.57 -1.50 -7.70
CA GLY A 13 27.49 -2.83 -8.27
C GLY A 13 26.87 -3.88 -7.34
N LEU A 14 26.06 -3.48 -6.36
CA LEU A 14 25.46 -4.42 -5.42
C LEU A 14 24.45 -5.36 -6.10
N ARG A 15 23.80 -4.89 -7.18
CA ARG A 15 22.87 -5.70 -7.96
C ARG A 15 23.52 -6.95 -8.55
N ASP A 16 24.78 -6.84 -8.96
CA ASP A 16 25.51 -7.89 -9.65
C ASP A 16 26.42 -8.69 -8.70
N LYS A 17 26.34 -8.40 -7.39
CA LYS A 17 27.12 -9.12 -6.38
C LYS A 17 26.53 -10.47 -6.05
N GLN A 18 27.43 -11.41 -5.78
CA GLN A 18 27.08 -12.68 -5.17
C GLN A 18 27.66 -12.79 -3.76
N VAL A 19 26.88 -13.33 -2.83
CA VAL A 19 27.30 -13.62 -1.47
C VAL A 19 27.05 -15.11 -1.22
N ASN A 20 28.10 -15.85 -0.90
CA ASN A 20 28.05 -17.30 -0.71
C ASN A 20 27.42 -18.05 -1.89
N GLY A 21 27.72 -17.64 -3.13
CA GLY A 21 27.21 -18.25 -4.35
C GLY A 21 25.74 -17.95 -4.67
N LYS A 22 25.12 -17.01 -3.97
CA LYS A 22 23.75 -16.54 -4.23
C LYS A 22 23.77 -15.08 -4.65
N ASP A 23 22.89 -14.72 -5.57
CA ASP A 23 22.72 -13.34 -6.01
C ASP A 23 22.29 -12.45 -4.84
N PHE A 24 22.86 -11.24 -4.77
CA PHE A 24 22.49 -10.26 -3.77
C PHE A 24 21.13 -9.62 -4.12
N ALA A 25 20.11 -9.91 -3.33
CA ALA A 25 18.77 -9.37 -3.53
C ALA A 25 18.62 -8.00 -2.87
N ILE A 26 18.17 -7.01 -3.63
CA ILE A 26 17.75 -5.70 -3.10
C ILE A 26 16.23 -5.70 -3.03
N VAL A 27 15.68 -5.38 -1.86
CA VAL A 27 14.24 -5.32 -1.62
C VAL A 27 13.85 -3.97 -1.05
N VAL A 28 12.78 -3.39 -1.57
CA VAL A 28 12.20 -2.12 -1.11
C VAL A 28 10.87 -2.39 -0.40
N PRO A 29 10.80 -2.28 0.95
CA PRO A 29 9.61 -2.66 1.71
C PRO A 29 8.33 -1.90 1.34
N LEU A 30 8.46 -0.62 0.95
CA LEU A 30 7.35 0.21 0.46
C LEU A 30 7.71 0.71 -0.95
N TYR A 31 7.23 0.01 -1.97
CA TYR A 31 7.63 0.26 -3.34
C TYR A 31 6.47 0.82 -4.18
N SER A 32 6.30 2.12 -4.11
CA SER A 32 5.25 2.82 -4.85
C SER A 32 5.67 3.19 -6.28
N ARG A 33 4.68 3.42 -7.15
CA ARG A 33 4.90 3.97 -8.49
C ARG A 33 5.75 5.25 -8.47
N LEU A 34 5.55 6.13 -7.50
CA LEU A 34 6.31 7.38 -7.40
C LEU A 34 7.79 7.13 -7.09
N MET A 35 8.08 6.19 -6.20
CA MET A 35 9.45 5.79 -5.89
C MET A 35 10.13 5.14 -7.10
N ALA A 36 9.42 4.25 -7.80
CA ALA A 36 9.92 3.63 -9.01
C ALA A 36 10.21 4.67 -10.09
N GLN A 37 9.32 5.64 -10.28
CA GLN A 37 9.51 6.72 -11.24
C GLN A 37 10.73 7.60 -10.90
N GLY A 38 10.96 7.88 -9.62
CA GLY A 38 12.14 8.62 -9.16
C GLY A 38 13.46 7.85 -9.36
N ALA A 39 13.43 6.52 -9.24
CA ALA A 39 14.60 5.66 -9.41
C ALA A 39 14.90 5.32 -10.89
N GLY A 40 13.90 5.46 -11.79
CA GLY A 40 14.05 5.24 -13.23
C GLY A 40 14.58 3.84 -13.56
N GLU A 41 15.62 3.74 -14.38
CA GLU A 41 16.26 2.47 -14.81
C GLU A 41 16.80 1.62 -13.66
N ASN A 42 17.05 2.22 -12.49
CA ASN A 42 17.58 1.51 -11.34
C ASN A 42 16.59 0.52 -10.72
N VAL A 43 15.29 0.59 -11.11
CA VAL A 43 14.26 -0.33 -10.59
C VAL A 43 14.33 -1.74 -11.16
N LYS A 44 15.00 -1.95 -12.29
CA LYS A 44 15.02 -3.25 -12.99
C LYS A 44 15.38 -4.39 -12.06
N GLY A 45 14.50 -5.39 -11.98
CA GLY A 45 14.70 -6.59 -11.17
C GLY A 45 14.60 -6.40 -9.66
N ILE A 46 14.36 -5.17 -9.18
CA ILE A 46 14.23 -4.88 -7.74
C ILE A 46 12.84 -5.28 -7.26
N PHE A 47 12.80 -6.08 -6.21
CA PHE A 47 11.57 -6.48 -5.56
C PHE A 47 11.14 -5.50 -4.48
N GLY A 48 9.86 -5.48 -4.20
CA GLY A 48 9.30 -4.73 -3.09
C GLY A 48 7.85 -5.08 -2.82
N SER A 49 7.25 -4.38 -1.88
CA SER A 49 5.85 -4.56 -1.56
C SER A 49 5.07 -3.27 -1.63
N THR A 50 3.79 -3.37 -1.91
CA THR A 50 2.84 -2.26 -1.87
C THR A 50 1.45 -2.79 -1.50
N ASN A 51 0.59 -1.95 -0.98
CA ASN A 51 -0.77 -2.35 -0.66
C ASN A 51 -1.77 -2.12 -1.79
N TRP A 52 -1.35 -1.53 -2.89
CA TRP A 52 -2.17 -1.30 -4.08
C TRP A 52 -1.31 -0.93 -5.29
N HIS A 53 -1.75 -1.33 -6.49
CA HIS A 53 -1.13 -0.95 -7.74
C HIS A 53 -2.20 -0.65 -8.79
N TRP A 54 -1.97 0.36 -9.61
CA TRP A 54 -2.93 0.84 -10.61
C TRP A 54 -3.28 -0.18 -11.71
N SER A 55 -2.51 -1.26 -11.86
CA SER A 55 -2.77 -2.34 -12.82
C SER A 55 -3.73 -3.40 -12.30
N LEU A 56 -4.20 -3.30 -11.06
CA LEU A 56 -5.19 -4.24 -10.51
C LEU A 56 -6.48 -4.22 -11.33
N GLN A 57 -7.11 -5.40 -11.46
CA GLN A 57 -8.22 -5.61 -12.38
C GLN A 57 -9.59 -5.69 -11.70
N ASP A 58 -9.65 -5.54 -10.39
CA ASP A 58 -10.92 -5.42 -9.67
C ASP A 58 -11.67 -4.14 -10.04
N GLU A 59 -12.99 -4.15 -9.88
CA GLU A 59 -13.85 -3.05 -10.32
C GLU A 59 -13.59 -1.73 -9.59
N GLY A 60 -13.27 -1.79 -8.29
CA GLY A 60 -12.92 -0.61 -7.49
C GLY A 60 -11.65 0.06 -7.99
N SER A 61 -10.61 -0.73 -8.24
CA SER A 61 -9.34 -0.24 -8.80
C SER A 61 -9.54 0.36 -10.19
N LYS A 62 -10.25 -0.32 -11.09
CA LYS A 62 -10.55 0.20 -12.44
C LYS A 62 -11.32 1.52 -12.40
N ALA A 63 -12.34 1.61 -11.55
CA ALA A 63 -13.14 2.83 -11.40
C ALA A 63 -12.29 4.01 -10.93
N PHE A 64 -11.45 3.79 -9.92
CA PHE A 64 -10.53 4.81 -9.42
C PHE A 64 -9.49 5.21 -10.45
N VAL A 65 -8.81 4.25 -11.10
CA VAL A 65 -7.81 4.53 -12.14
C VAL A 65 -8.40 5.34 -13.28
N LYS A 66 -9.61 4.98 -13.73
CA LYS A 66 -10.32 5.69 -14.80
C LYS A 66 -10.63 7.14 -14.42
N SER A 67 -11.25 7.37 -13.25
CA SER A 67 -11.63 8.71 -12.81
C SER A 67 -10.42 9.60 -12.53
N PHE A 68 -9.39 9.05 -11.90
CA PHE A 68 -8.14 9.76 -11.64
C PHE A 68 -7.40 10.10 -12.95
N GLY A 69 -7.29 9.13 -13.86
CA GLY A 69 -6.63 9.32 -15.15
C GLY A 69 -7.33 10.36 -16.03
N GLN A 70 -8.67 10.40 -16.03
CA GLN A 70 -9.44 11.43 -16.72
C GLN A 70 -9.16 12.84 -16.18
N LYS A 71 -8.98 12.96 -14.87
CA LYS A 71 -8.75 14.25 -14.22
C LYS A 71 -7.30 14.74 -14.35
N TYR A 72 -6.32 13.84 -14.24
CA TYR A 72 -4.90 14.21 -14.10
C TYR A 72 -4.02 13.81 -15.28
N GLY A 73 -4.49 12.98 -16.21
CA GLY A 73 -3.76 12.54 -17.39
C GLY A 73 -2.65 11.52 -17.15
N PHE A 74 -2.61 10.90 -15.97
CA PHE A 74 -1.66 9.84 -15.60
C PHE A 74 -2.26 8.87 -14.57
N PRO A 75 -1.72 7.64 -14.42
CA PRO A 75 -2.24 6.69 -13.46
C PRO A 75 -1.98 7.12 -12.01
N PRO A 76 -2.90 6.79 -11.07
CA PRO A 76 -2.71 7.10 -9.65
C PRO A 76 -1.56 6.31 -9.03
N SER A 77 -1.00 6.85 -7.95
CA SER A 77 -0.07 6.12 -7.09
C SER A 77 -0.83 5.35 -6.01
N GLN A 78 -0.13 4.44 -5.34
CA GLN A 78 -0.62 3.77 -4.14
C GLN A 78 -1.07 4.78 -3.06
N ALA A 79 -0.30 5.85 -2.84
CA ALA A 79 -0.67 6.89 -1.88
C ALA A 79 -1.97 7.62 -2.26
N ALA A 80 -2.16 7.92 -3.55
CA ALA A 80 -3.42 8.52 -4.03
C ALA A 80 -4.62 7.61 -3.79
N HIS A 81 -4.48 6.29 -4.03
CA HIS A 81 -5.51 5.31 -3.73
C HIS A 81 -5.81 5.23 -2.24
N THR A 82 -4.78 5.19 -1.39
CA THR A 82 -4.95 5.16 0.07
C THR A 82 -5.74 6.39 0.55
N CYS A 83 -5.37 7.59 0.11
CA CYS A 83 -6.11 8.81 0.46
C CYS A 83 -7.57 8.78 -0.01
N TYR A 84 -7.82 8.28 -1.22
CA TYR A 84 -9.17 8.11 -1.76
C TYR A 84 -10.01 7.17 -0.90
N CYS A 85 -9.50 5.97 -0.58
CA CYS A 85 -10.18 5.02 0.28
C CYS A 85 -10.43 5.59 1.68
N GLN A 86 -9.43 6.21 2.28
CA GLN A 86 -9.55 6.77 3.63
C GLN A 86 -10.59 7.90 3.69
N ALA A 87 -10.67 8.74 2.67
CA ALA A 87 -11.70 9.79 2.62
C ALA A 87 -13.12 9.21 2.56
N LEU A 88 -13.33 8.17 1.75
CA LEU A 88 -14.63 7.49 1.65
C LEU A 88 -15.00 6.79 2.96
N LEU A 89 -14.05 6.06 3.55
CA LEU A 89 -14.27 5.33 4.80
C LEU A 89 -14.50 6.26 5.98
N TYR A 90 -13.80 7.40 6.04
CA TYR A 90 -14.03 8.43 7.04
C TYR A 90 -15.46 9.02 6.93
N ALA A 91 -15.89 9.35 5.73
CA ALA A 91 -17.23 9.86 5.50
C ALA A 91 -18.32 8.85 5.92
N ASP A 92 -18.14 7.57 5.54
CA ASP A 92 -19.02 6.47 5.95
C ASP A 92 -19.03 6.31 7.48
N ALA A 93 -17.87 6.29 8.12
CA ALA A 93 -17.75 6.18 9.58
C ALA A 93 -18.45 7.35 10.31
N CYS A 94 -18.31 8.58 9.81
CA CYS A 94 -19.03 9.74 10.35
C CYS A 94 -20.55 9.56 10.23
N GLN A 95 -21.05 9.06 9.10
CA GLN A 95 -22.47 8.76 8.92
C GLN A 95 -22.97 7.70 9.90
N ARG A 96 -22.25 6.59 10.05
CA ARG A 96 -22.60 5.53 11.00
C ARG A 96 -22.53 5.97 12.45
N ALA A 97 -21.54 6.81 12.79
CA ALA A 97 -21.36 7.36 14.13
C ALA A 97 -22.37 8.48 14.45
N GLY A 98 -22.95 9.13 13.44
CA GLY A 98 -23.78 10.33 13.62
C GLY A 98 -23.02 11.55 14.18
N THR A 99 -21.69 11.56 14.07
CA THR A 99 -20.80 12.59 14.64
C THR A 99 -19.49 12.70 13.88
N PHE A 100 -18.80 13.84 14.01
CA PHE A 100 -17.42 14.07 13.56
C PHE A 100 -16.40 13.98 14.70
N MET A 101 -16.84 13.69 15.93
CA MET A 101 -15.93 13.56 17.06
C MET A 101 -15.00 12.35 16.86
N PRO A 102 -13.67 12.51 17.00
CA PRO A 102 -12.70 11.43 16.72
C PRO A 102 -12.99 10.12 17.46
N SER A 103 -13.41 10.19 18.72
CA SER A 103 -13.76 9.01 19.52
C SER A 103 -14.96 8.25 18.95
N GLY A 104 -16.00 8.95 18.51
CA GLY A 104 -17.17 8.35 17.87
C GLY A 104 -16.85 7.72 16.52
N VAL A 105 -16.06 8.42 15.70
CA VAL A 105 -15.62 7.93 14.37
C VAL A 105 -14.70 6.72 14.52
N GLY A 106 -13.72 6.76 15.44
CA GLY A 106 -12.83 5.64 15.71
C GLY A 106 -13.61 4.39 16.15
N LYS A 107 -14.57 4.56 17.06
CA LYS A 107 -15.45 3.46 17.49
C LYS A 107 -16.31 2.89 16.35
N ALA A 108 -16.75 3.70 15.43
CA ALA A 108 -17.50 3.25 14.24
C ALA A 108 -16.63 2.49 13.22
N LEU A 109 -15.31 2.59 13.30
CA LEU A 109 -14.36 1.84 12.48
C LEU A 109 -13.93 0.51 13.13
N GLU A 110 -14.10 0.34 14.44
CA GLU A 110 -13.73 -0.89 15.13
C GLU A 110 -14.48 -2.11 14.58
N GLY A 111 -13.76 -3.11 14.12
CA GLY A 111 -14.31 -4.32 13.51
C GLY A 111 -15.01 -4.07 12.17
N PHE A 112 -14.84 -2.91 11.56
CA PHE A 112 -15.48 -2.62 10.30
C PHE A 112 -14.74 -3.30 9.15
N GLU A 113 -15.46 -4.17 8.45
CA GLU A 113 -14.98 -4.82 7.23
C GLU A 113 -15.60 -4.15 6.00
N PHE A 114 -14.81 -4.01 4.94
CA PHE A 114 -15.27 -3.52 3.65
C PHE A 114 -14.51 -4.18 2.50
N ASP A 115 -15.14 -4.20 1.33
CA ASP A 115 -14.57 -4.66 0.07
C ASP A 115 -14.99 -3.70 -1.05
N GLY A 116 -14.43 -3.89 -2.24
CA GLY A 116 -14.83 -3.13 -3.44
C GLY A 116 -14.11 -1.80 -3.65
N LEU A 117 -13.19 -1.40 -2.77
CA LEU A 117 -12.34 -0.22 -2.96
C LEU A 117 -10.98 -0.55 -3.61
N GLY A 118 -10.71 -1.80 -3.89
CA GLY A 118 -9.49 -2.31 -4.51
C GLY A 118 -8.55 -3.00 -3.52
N ASN A 119 -7.90 -4.06 -4.02
CA ASN A 119 -6.97 -4.92 -3.28
C ASN A 119 -7.61 -5.76 -2.16
N GLY A 120 -8.79 -6.33 -2.45
CA GLY A 120 -9.44 -7.33 -1.62
C GLY A 120 -10.12 -6.81 -0.35
N PRO A 121 -10.67 -7.74 0.44
CA PRO A 121 -11.33 -7.44 1.70
C PRO A 121 -10.38 -6.79 2.69
N THR A 122 -10.87 -5.78 3.39
CA THR A 122 -10.09 -4.98 4.34
C THR A 122 -10.85 -4.90 5.65
N GLU A 123 -10.14 -4.95 6.77
CA GLU A 123 -10.70 -4.86 8.11
C GLU A 123 -9.93 -3.83 8.94
N TYR A 124 -10.67 -3.07 9.74
CA TYR A 124 -10.14 -2.30 10.86
C TYR A 124 -10.32 -3.09 12.15
N ARG A 125 -9.27 -3.77 12.59
CA ARG A 125 -9.32 -4.60 13.79
C ARG A 125 -9.59 -3.76 15.05
N ALA A 126 -10.54 -4.21 15.88
CA ALA A 126 -10.98 -3.46 17.05
C ALA A 126 -9.91 -3.37 18.15
N GLU A 127 -9.10 -4.42 18.32
CA GLU A 127 -8.18 -4.55 19.45
C GLU A 127 -6.99 -3.58 19.41
N ASP A 128 -6.55 -3.19 18.22
CA ASP A 128 -5.35 -2.34 18.05
C ASP A 128 -5.46 -1.31 16.91
N HIS A 129 -6.64 -1.18 16.34
CA HIS A 129 -6.97 -0.27 15.22
C HIS A 129 -6.10 -0.48 13.97
N GLN A 130 -5.49 -1.65 13.80
CA GLN A 130 -4.76 -1.98 12.59
C GLN A 130 -5.71 -2.26 11.44
N CYS A 131 -5.32 -1.77 10.26
CA CYS A 131 -6.06 -1.99 9.03
C CYS A 131 -5.34 -3.04 8.17
N PHE A 132 -5.90 -4.22 8.08
CA PHE A 132 -5.33 -5.33 7.32
C PHE A 132 -6.02 -5.51 5.98
N LYS A 133 -5.21 -5.76 4.97
CA LYS A 133 -5.62 -6.10 3.60
C LYS A 133 -4.52 -6.90 2.91
N ASP A 134 -4.78 -7.37 1.71
CA ASP A 134 -3.78 -8.06 0.91
C ASP A 134 -2.55 -7.17 0.66
N VAL A 135 -1.39 -7.78 0.57
CA VAL A 135 -0.12 -7.13 0.23
C VAL A 135 0.36 -7.63 -1.12
N LEU A 136 0.68 -6.72 -2.00
CA LEU A 136 1.20 -7.03 -3.32
C LEU A 136 2.73 -7.09 -3.27
N VAL A 137 3.30 -8.17 -3.80
CA VAL A 137 4.71 -8.21 -4.16
C VAL A 137 4.86 -7.65 -5.57
N VAL A 138 5.70 -6.64 -5.70
CA VAL A 138 5.99 -5.99 -6.97
C VAL A 138 7.45 -6.13 -7.35
N LYS A 139 7.72 -6.11 -8.66
CA LYS A 139 9.07 -6.16 -9.21
C LYS A 139 9.25 -5.08 -10.27
N GLY A 140 10.41 -4.48 -10.30
CA GLY A 140 10.80 -3.54 -11.36
C GLY A 140 10.90 -4.24 -12.70
N LYS A 141 10.20 -3.73 -13.71
CA LYS A 141 10.17 -4.27 -15.07
C LYS A 141 11.51 -4.06 -15.79
N ASP A 142 11.92 -5.06 -16.55
CA ASP A 142 13.08 -4.94 -17.45
C ASP A 142 12.78 -4.06 -18.67
N ASN A 143 11.55 -4.14 -19.19
CA ASN A 143 11.10 -3.43 -20.38
C ASN A 143 9.77 -2.70 -20.09
N PRO A 144 9.81 -1.52 -19.42
CA PRO A 144 8.61 -0.75 -19.14
C PRO A 144 8.01 -0.16 -20.42
N SER A 145 6.67 -0.18 -20.53
CA SER A 145 5.96 0.40 -21.69
C SER A 145 5.85 1.94 -21.62
N SER A 146 6.07 2.52 -20.46
CA SER A 146 6.06 3.97 -20.23
C SER A 146 6.78 4.34 -18.94
N LYS A 147 7.03 5.64 -18.75
CA LYS A 147 7.59 6.18 -17.50
C LYS A 147 6.74 5.94 -16.24
N PHE A 148 5.51 5.48 -16.40
CA PHE A 148 4.61 5.15 -15.29
C PHE A 148 4.48 3.65 -15.05
N ASP A 149 4.87 2.82 -16.02
CA ASP A 149 4.69 1.38 -16.04
C ASP A 149 5.98 0.65 -15.64
N LEU A 150 6.60 1.07 -14.55
CA LEU A 150 7.90 0.59 -14.11
C LEU A 150 7.83 -0.65 -13.22
N LEU A 151 6.67 -0.96 -12.65
CA LEU A 151 6.48 -2.08 -11.74
C LEU A 151 5.45 -3.06 -12.30
N GLU A 152 5.64 -4.33 -12.01
CA GLU A 152 4.66 -5.40 -12.22
C GLU A 152 4.29 -6.04 -10.89
N VAL A 153 3.04 -6.44 -10.73
CA VAL A 153 2.59 -7.26 -9.60
C VAL A 153 2.93 -8.71 -9.92
N VAL A 154 3.79 -9.32 -9.12
CA VAL A 154 4.24 -10.69 -9.31
C VAL A 154 3.54 -11.67 -8.37
N GLU A 155 3.05 -11.20 -7.25
CA GLU A 155 2.32 -12.01 -6.28
C GLU A 155 1.37 -11.16 -5.45
N VAL A 156 0.27 -11.77 -5.03
CA VAL A 156 -0.66 -11.21 -4.05
C VAL A 156 -0.60 -12.08 -2.80
N THR A 157 -0.06 -11.53 -1.72
CA THR A 157 -0.05 -12.18 -0.41
C THR A 157 -1.36 -11.86 0.31
N PRO A 158 -2.22 -12.85 0.57
CA PRO A 158 -3.53 -12.60 1.15
C PRO A 158 -3.42 -12.09 2.59
N ARG A 159 -4.42 -11.30 3.02
CA ARG A 159 -4.54 -10.73 4.37
C ARG A 159 -4.23 -11.75 5.46
N SER A 160 -4.77 -12.96 5.35
CA SER A 160 -4.58 -14.04 6.34
C SER A 160 -3.13 -14.49 6.55
N GLN A 161 -2.22 -14.16 5.65
CA GLN A 161 -0.79 -14.47 5.79
C GLN A 161 0.03 -13.29 6.32
N VAL A 162 -0.49 -12.09 6.26
CA VAL A 162 0.20 -10.86 6.72
C VAL A 162 -0.35 -10.33 8.02
N GLU A 163 -1.52 -10.80 8.43
CA GLU A 163 -2.14 -10.47 9.69
C GLU A 163 -1.37 -11.12 10.85
N TYR A 164 -1.09 -10.34 11.88
CA TYR A 164 -0.43 -10.80 13.09
C TYR A 164 -1.32 -10.58 14.32
N PRO A 165 -1.14 -11.36 15.41
CA PRO A 165 -1.93 -11.18 16.62
C PRO A 165 -1.76 -9.80 17.24
N ALA A 166 -2.84 -9.21 17.77
CA ALA A 166 -2.79 -7.92 18.46
C ALA A 166 -1.76 -7.90 19.61
N SER A 167 -1.56 -9.04 20.26
CA SER A 167 -0.56 -9.22 21.33
C SER A 167 0.90 -8.96 20.89
N MET A 168 1.21 -8.99 19.58
CA MET A 168 2.56 -8.69 19.11
C MET A 168 2.94 -7.22 19.26
N LEU A 169 1.98 -6.31 19.18
CA LEU A 169 2.23 -4.87 19.32
C LEU A 169 2.15 -4.39 20.77
N GLY A 170 1.64 -5.23 21.66
CA GLY A 170 1.56 -4.97 23.10
C GLY A 170 0.63 -3.81 23.47
N GLY A 171 -0.16 -4.01 24.50
CA GLY A 171 -0.99 -2.98 25.11
C GLY A 171 -2.46 -3.03 24.66
N GLU A 172 -3.34 -2.85 25.62
CA GLU A 172 -4.75 -2.58 25.38
C GLU A 172 -4.92 -1.12 24.98
N LEU A 173 -5.79 -0.87 24.01
CA LEU A 173 -6.24 0.50 23.74
C LEU A 173 -6.96 1.02 24.97
N GLY A 174 -6.53 2.15 25.48
CA GLY A 174 -7.20 2.80 26.61
C GLY A 174 -8.62 3.25 26.24
N PRO A 175 -9.46 3.58 27.24
CA PRO A 175 -10.79 4.10 26.95
C PRO A 175 -10.71 5.39 26.12
N TYR A 176 -11.63 5.55 25.18
CA TYR A 176 -11.79 6.83 24.50
C TYR A 176 -12.06 7.93 25.52
N ASN A 177 -11.14 8.86 25.66
CA ASN A 177 -11.42 10.09 26.37
C ASN A 177 -12.40 10.89 25.50
N ASN A 178 -13.67 10.84 25.87
CA ASN A 178 -14.63 11.82 25.39
C ASN A 178 -14.15 13.17 25.92
N GLY A 179 -13.32 13.85 25.13
CA GLY A 179 -12.83 15.16 25.48
C GLY A 179 -14.02 16.02 25.91
N GLY A 180 -14.01 16.37 27.17
CA GLY A 180 -14.99 17.29 27.76
C GLY A 180 -14.83 18.70 27.20
#